data_24b34851a13242819ea79d084f92eddb
#
_entry.id   24b34851a13242819ea79d084f92eddb
#
_cell.length_a   1.000
_cell.length_b   1.000
_cell.length_c   1.000
_cell.angle_alpha   90.00
_cell.angle_beta   90.00
_cell.angle_gamma   90.00
#
_symmetry.space_group_name_H-M   'P 1'
#
loop_
_entity.id
_entity.type
_entity.pdbx_description
1 polymer ?
#
loop_
_entity_poly.entity_id
_entity_poly.type
_entity_poly.pdbx_seq_one_letter_code
_entity_poly.pdbx_strand_id
1 'polypeptide(L)'
;AIYPSYMTISCAEATSNNANLTGIPFGPRGEGNTVDEIMFSARTKGFSELIKRRFILGSYILQKENQEKLFLNACRVRRLLVDKINELFQTYDGFLLPCSGGGAPHFDEDSDKLSDRYLLMENHLSLGNFGGYPSITLPCGFVDGAPIGVCLTGRIREDGLVLAMAERIEEVTGLKGQIAGGDQDV
;
A
#
# COMPACT_ATOMS: atom_id res chain seq x y z
N ALA A 1 1.94 -0.23 15.34
CA ALA A 1 2.42 -1.58 14.94
C ALA A 1 2.09 -1.94 13.49
N ILE A 2 1.05 -1.33 12.87
CA ILE A 2 0.60 -1.68 11.51
C ILE A 2 1.71 -1.42 10.49
N TYR A 3 2.12 -0.16 10.34
CA TYR A 3 3.10 0.24 9.32
C TYR A 3 4.46 -0.46 9.45
N PRO A 4 5.12 -0.51 10.63
CA PRO A 4 6.38 -1.23 10.75
C PRO A 4 6.29 -2.70 10.38
N SER A 5 5.20 -3.38 10.76
CA SER A 5 4.98 -4.78 10.40
C SER A 5 4.76 -4.95 8.89
N TYR A 6 3.97 -4.06 8.28
CA TYR A 6 3.76 -4.04 6.83
C TYR A 6 5.08 -3.85 6.09
N MET A 7 5.86 -2.84 6.46
CA MET A 7 7.14 -2.56 5.79
C MET A 7 8.12 -3.72 5.94
N THR A 8 8.20 -4.31 7.12
CA THR A 8 9.08 -5.48 7.36
C THR A 8 8.71 -6.65 6.45
N ILE A 9 7.44 -7.02 6.41
CA ILE A 9 6.97 -8.14 5.59
C ILE A 9 7.11 -7.81 4.11
N SER A 10 6.61 -6.65 3.67
CA SER A 10 6.60 -6.28 2.25
C SER A 10 7.99 -6.12 1.66
N CYS A 11 8.95 -5.56 2.41
CA CYS A 11 10.33 -5.46 1.95
C CYS A 11 11.01 -6.82 1.82
N ALA A 12 10.78 -7.73 2.78
CA ALA A 12 11.31 -9.09 2.73
C ALA A 12 10.74 -9.87 1.53
N GLU A 13 9.41 -9.83 1.35
CA GLU A 13 8.74 -10.48 0.23
C GLU A 13 9.12 -9.86 -1.12
N ALA A 14 9.19 -8.52 -1.22
CA ALA A 14 9.61 -7.83 -2.44
C ALA A 14 11.02 -8.24 -2.85
N THR A 15 11.95 -8.36 -1.91
CA THR A 15 13.32 -8.79 -2.17
C THR A 15 13.36 -10.20 -2.74
N SER A 16 12.62 -11.13 -2.16
CA SER A 16 12.54 -12.51 -2.62
C SER A 16 11.80 -12.62 -3.98
N ASN A 17 10.63 -12.00 -4.09
CA ASN A 17 9.77 -12.14 -5.26
C ASN A 17 10.36 -11.46 -6.51
N ASN A 18 11.09 -10.37 -6.36
CA ASN A 18 11.73 -9.68 -7.49
C ASN A 18 13.16 -10.16 -7.78
N ALA A 19 13.63 -11.20 -7.11
CA ALA A 19 14.96 -11.78 -7.38
C ALA A 19 15.10 -12.33 -8.80
N ASN A 20 14.00 -12.77 -9.42
CA ASN A 20 13.94 -13.31 -10.78
C ASN A 20 13.96 -12.23 -11.88
N LEU A 21 13.76 -10.95 -11.55
CA LEU A 21 13.80 -9.84 -12.50
C LEU A 21 15.26 -9.45 -12.76
N THR A 22 15.97 -10.29 -13.50
CA THR A 22 17.41 -10.16 -13.73
C THR A 22 17.75 -9.54 -15.09
N GLY A 23 16.74 -9.33 -15.97
CA GLY A 23 16.95 -8.87 -17.32
C GLY A 23 17.44 -9.96 -18.28
N ILE A 24 17.39 -11.24 -17.87
CA ILE A 24 17.68 -12.41 -18.71
C ILE A 24 16.40 -13.17 -19.00
N PRO A 25 15.78 -13.90 -18.04
CA PRO A 25 14.49 -14.54 -18.31
C PRO A 25 13.33 -13.56 -18.18
N PHE A 26 13.44 -12.55 -17.32
CA PHE A 26 12.39 -11.58 -17.02
C PHE A 26 12.95 -10.17 -16.84
N GLY A 27 12.13 -9.17 -17.20
CA GLY A 27 12.44 -7.75 -17.12
C GLY A 27 13.20 -7.24 -18.36
N PRO A 28 13.40 -5.92 -18.45
CA PRO A 28 14.19 -5.31 -19.52
C PRO A 28 15.63 -5.83 -19.48
N ARG A 29 16.15 -6.20 -20.64
CA ARG A 29 17.54 -6.67 -20.72
C ARG A 29 18.51 -5.53 -20.41
N GLY A 30 19.46 -5.80 -19.54
CA GLY A 30 20.55 -4.89 -19.21
C GLY A 30 21.65 -4.90 -20.29
N GLU A 31 22.57 -3.98 -20.14
CA GLU A 31 23.78 -3.84 -20.97
C GLU A 31 24.94 -4.58 -20.33
N GLY A 32 25.78 -5.22 -21.15
CA GLY A 32 26.99 -5.92 -20.69
C GLY A 32 27.39 -7.04 -21.64
N ASN A 33 28.61 -7.55 -21.47
CA ASN A 33 29.21 -8.64 -22.23
C ASN A 33 29.15 -9.98 -21.47
N THR A 34 28.92 -9.92 -20.17
CA THR A 34 28.77 -11.09 -19.29
C THR A 34 27.38 -11.13 -18.66
N VAL A 35 27.00 -12.30 -18.15
CA VAL A 35 25.71 -12.48 -17.44
C VAL A 35 25.63 -11.53 -16.24
N ASP A 36 26.68 -11.42 -15.46
CA ASP A 36 26.72 -10.57 -14.26
C ASP A 36 26.57 -9.09 -14.61
N GLU A 37 27.25 -8.61 -15.66
CA GLU A 37 27.11 -7.23 -16.15
C GLU A 37 25.67 -6.92 -16.62
N ILE A 38 25.08 -7.84 -17.38
CA ILE A 38 23.68 -7.69 -17.84
C ILE A 38 22.72 -7.62 -16.65
N MET A 39 22.86 -8.52 -15.70
CA MET A 39 22.02 -8.55 -14.48
C MET A 39 22.22 -7.29 -13.64
N PHE A 40 23.46 -6.88 -13.41
CA PHE A 40 23.78 -5.68 -12.65
C PHE A 40 23.20 -4.42 -13.33
N SER A 41 23.39 -4.27 -14.63
CA SER A 41 22.86 -3.16 -15.41
C SER A 41 21.32 -3.14 -15.38
N ALA A 42 20.67 -4.28 -15.63
CA ALA A 42 19.21 -4.40 -15.62
C ALA A 42 18.61 -3.98 -14.27
N ARG A 43 19.18 -4.47 -13.17
CA ARG A 43 18.66 -4.19 -11.83
C ARG A 43 18.98 -2.76 -11.36
N THR A 44 20.14 -2.24 -11.74
CA THR A 44 20.55 -0.87 -11.38
C THR A 44 19.72 0.18 -12.09
N LYS A 45 19.48 0.01 -13.39
CA LYS A 45 18.72 0.96 -14.21
C LYS A 45 17.18 0.72 -14.13
N GLY A 46 16.75 -0.52 -13.96
CA GLY A 46 15.36 -0.94 -14.06
C GLY A 46 14.52 -0.71 -12.81
N PHE A 47 15.13 -0.48 -11.64
CA PHE A 47 14.41 -0.21 -10.40
C PHE A 47 14.61 1.22 -9.90
N SER A 48 13.52 1.85 -9.44
CA SER A 48 13.58 3.17 -8.81
C SER A 48 14.34 3.11 -7.47
N GLU A 49 14.79 4.28 -6.99
CA GLU A 49 15.48 4.41 -5.70
C GLU A 49 14.63 3.86 -4.53
N LEU A 50 13.33 4.12 -4.53
CA LEU A 50 12.40 3.60 -3.51
C LEU A 50 12.39 2.06 -3.48
N ILE A 51 12.37 1.42 -4.63
CA ILE A 51 12.37 -0.06 -4.73
C ILE A 51 13.74 -0.62 -4.31
N LYS A 52 14.83 0.00 -4.74
CA LYS A 52 16.18 -0.41 -4.30
C LYS A 52 16.35 -0.33 -2.78
N ARG A 53 15.83 0.75 -2.16
CA ARG A 53 15.80 0.89 -0.70
C ARG A 53 15.04 -0.26 -0.02
N ARG A 54 13.89 -0.67 -0.58
CA ARG A 54 13.14 -1.82 -0.08
C ARG A 54 13.93 -3.13 -0.19
N PHE A 55 14.67 -3.33 -1.28
CA PHE A 55 15.52 -4.51 -1.44
C PHE A 55 16.67 -4.56 -0.43
N ILE A 56 17.30 -3.42 -0.14
CA ILE A 56 18.34 -3.35 0.89
C ILE A 56 17.76 -3.71 2.26
N LEU A 57 16.64 -3.10 2.63
CA LEU A 57 15.96 -3.38 3.89
C LEU A 57 15.49 -4.83 3.97
N GLY A 58 14.89 -5.36 2.90
CA GLY A 58 14.43 -6.74 2.84
C GLY A 58 15.59 -7.74 2.93
N SER A 59 16.72 -7.45 2.28
CA SER A 59 17.93 -8.28 2.39
C SER A 59 18.46 -8.33 3.82
N TYR A 60 18.46 -7.20 4.54
CA TYR A 60 18.83 -7.16 5.96
C TYR A 60 17.85 -7.96 6.83
N ILE A 61 16.54 -7.82 6.60
CA ILE A 61 15.49 -8.54 7.35
C ILE A 61 15.62 -10.07 7.15
N LEU A 62 15.97 -10.50 5.94
CA LEU A 62 16.07 -11.92 5.59
C LEU A 62 17.38 -12.59 6.03
N GLN A 63 18.35 -11.84 6.57
CA GLN A 63 19.55 -12.45 7.16
C GLN A 63 19.16 -13.39 8.30
N LYS A 64 19.85 -14.52 8.42
CA LYS A 64 19.54 -15.59 9.37
C LYS A 64 19.40 -15.10 10.81
N GLU A 65 20.25 -14.20 11.24
CA GLU A 65 20.24 -13.60 12.59
C GLU A 65 19.09 -12.62 12.83
N ASN A 66 18.50 -12.07 11.77
CA ASN A 66 17.43 -11.08 11.83
C ASN A 66 16.04 -11.65 11.58
N GLN A 67 15.96 -12.78 10.85
CA GLN A 67 14.71 -13.33 10.36
C GLN A 67 13.70 -13.60 11.48
N GLU A 68 14.12 -14.24 12.58
CA GLU A 68 13.24 -14.50 13.72
C GLU A 68 12.78 -13.21 14.39
N LYS A 69 13.71 -12.30 14.62
CA LYS A 69 13.45 -11.05 15.36
C LYS A 69 12.60 -10.04 14.58
N LEU A 70 12.75 -9.99 13.26
CA LEU A 70 12.07 -9.01 12.42
C LEU A 70 10.93 -9.64 11.64
N PHE A 71 11.21 -10.54 10.68
CA PHE A 71 10.21 -11.07 9.77
C PHE A 71 9.13 -11.89 10.49
N LEU A 72 9.54 -12.89 11.28
CA LEU A 72 8.58 -13.76 11.96
C LEU A 72 7.79 -13.02 13.04
N ASN A 73 8.41 -12.08 13.75
CA ASN A 73 7.67 -11.23 14.69
C ASN A 73 6.68 -10.30 13.99
N ALA A 74 7.03 -9.72 12.85
CA ALA A 74 6.09 -8.94 12.04
C ALA A 74 4.90 -9.79 11.56
N CYS A 75 5.13 -11.04 11.16
CA CYS A 75 4.08 -11.99 10.82
C CYS A 75 3.16 -12.31 12.02
N ARG A 76 3.72 -12.46 13.22
CA ARG A 76 2.94 -12.64 14.46
C ARG A 76 2.07 -11.42 14.78
N VAL A 77 2.63 -10.21 14.64
CA VAL A 77 1.86 -8.96 14.81
C VAL A 77 0.75 -8.86 13.77
N ARG A 78 1.04 -9.16 12.50
CA ARG A 78 0.01 -9.27 11.46
C ARG A 78 -1.13 -10.19 11.88
N ARG A 79 -0.82 -11.37 12.40
CA ARG A 79 -1.83 -12.34 12.86
C ARG A 79 -2.71 -11.76 13.97
N LEU A 80 -2.12 -11.14 14.97
CA LEU A 80 -2.87 -10.51 16.06
C LEU A 80 -3.79 -9.39 15.57
N LEU A 81 -3.33 -8.59 14.61
CA LEU A 81 -4.15 -7.53 14.00
C LEU A 81 -5.34 -8.12 13.23
N VAL A 82 -5.10 -9.16 12.43
CA VAL A 82 -6.15 -9.87 11.67
C VAL A 82 -7.18 -10.49 12.61
N ASP A 83 -6.74 -11.16 13.67
CA ASP A 83 -7.64 -11.77 14.66
C ASP A 83 -8.52 -10.69 15.31
N LYS A 84 -7.94 -9.53 15.64
CA LYS A 84 -8.69 -8.42 16.24
C LYS A 84 -9.72 -7.81 15.29
N ILE A 85 -9.39 -7.68 14.01
CA ILE A 85 -10.35 -7.20 12.99
C ILE A 85 -11.46 -8.22 12.78
N ASN A 86 -11.15 -9.51 12.75
CA ASN A 86 -12.14 -10.56 12.63
C ASN A 86 -13.11 -10.60 13.83
N GLU A 87 -12.66 -10.28 15.04
CA GLU A 87 -13.55 -10.08 16.19
C GLU A 87 -14.53 -8.92 15.95
N LEU A 88 -14.05 -7.78 15.44
CA LEU A 88 -14.92 -6.64 15.11
C LEU A 88 -15.98 -7.01 14.06
N PHE A 89 -15.61 -7.79 13.07
CA PHE A 89 -16.52 -8.27 12.03
C PHE A 89 -17.58 -9.27 12.51
N GLN A 90 -17.50 -9.77 13.72
CA GLN A 90 -18.61 -10.55 14.32
C GLN A 90 -19.79 -9.66 14.72
N THR A 91 -19.53 -8.37 14.93
CA THR A 91 -20.56 -7.41 15.38
C THR A 91 -20.91 -6.40 14.29
N TYR A 92 -19.93 -6.03 13.46
CA TYR A 92 -20.06 -4.98 12.47
C TYR A 92 -19.87 -5.55 11.05
N ASP A 93 -20.58 -4.97 10.08
CA ASP A 93 -20.49 -5.37 8.67
C ASP A 93 -19.32 -4.71 7.95
N GLY A 94 -18.82 -3.60 8.47
CA GLY A 94 -17.71 -2.85 7.94
C GLY A 94 -17.19 -1.82 8.92
N PHE A 95 -16.07 -1.19 8.58
CA PHE A 95 -15.57 -0.04 9.31
C PHE A 95 -15.11 1.05 8.34
N LEU A 96 -15.22 2.29 8.79
CA LEU A 96 -14.84 3.48 8.03
C LEU A 96 -13.58 4.10 8.64
N LEU A 97 -12.64 4.47 7.80
CA LEU A 97 -11.43 5.19 8.17
C LEU A 97 -11.19 6.33 7.17
N PRO A 98 -10.54 7.43 7.56
CA PRO A 98 -10.07 8.41 6.61
C PRO A 98 -9.17 7.75 5.55
N CYS A 99 -9.31 8.08 4.27
CA CYS A 99 -8.47 7.50 3.24
C CYS A 99 -7.05 8.07 3.23
N SER A 100 -6.88 9.28 3.74
CA SER A 100 -5.57 9.94 3.88
C SER A 100 -5.53 10.82 5.13
N GLY A 101 -4.34 11.31 5.50
CA GLY A 101 -4.14 12.21 6.63
C GLY A 101 -4.54 13.67 6.36
N GLY A 102 -5.01 14.00 5.16
CA GLY A 102 -5.41 15.36 4.75
C GLY A 102 -5.82 15.41 3.29
N GLY A 103 -6.03 16.62 2.77
CA GLY A 103 -6.24 16.87 1.36
C GLY A 103 -5.01 16.60 0.49
N ALA A 104 -5.17 16.67 -0.82
CA ALA A 104 -4.04 16.55 -1.75
C ALA A 104 -3.00 17.66 -1.49
N PRO A 105 -1.71 17.36 -1.49
CA PRO A 105 -0.65 18.37 -1.36
C PRO A 105 -0.60 19.23 -2.63
N HIS A 106 -0.14 20.47 -2.49
CA HIS A 106 0.15 21.32 -3.64
C HIS A 106 1.36 20.82 -4.43
N PHE A 107 1.42 21.11 -5.73
CA PHE A 107 2.53 20.66 -6.60
C PHE A 107 3.90 21.26 -6.24
N ASP A 108 3.90 22.42 -5.59
CA ASP A 108 5.10 23.12 -5.12
C ASP A 108 5.52 22.73 -3.69
N GLU A 109 4.72 21.93 -3.00
CA GLU A 109 5.15 21.33 -1.73
C GLU A 109 6.22 20.27 -1.99
N ASP A 110 7.40 20.49 -1.39
CA ASP A 110 8.49 19.52 -1.38
C ASP A 110 8.01 18.22 -0.69
N SER A 111 7.52 17.29 -1.47
CA SER A 111 7.16 15.97 -0.97
C SER A 111 8.43 15.12 -0.87
N ASP A 112 9.09 15.13 0.28
CA ASP A 112 10.09 14.09 0.57
C ASP A 112 9.38 12.73 0.68
N LYS A 113 9.26 12.05 -0.46
CA LYS A 113 8.67 10.71 -0.57
C LYS A 113 9.37 9.65 0.29
N LEU A 114 10.50 10.00 0.88
CA LEU A 114 11.26 9.16 1.79
C LEU A 114 11.03 9.55 3.26
N SER A 115 10.28 10.61 3.53
CA SER A 115 9.98 11.03 4.90
C SER A 115 9.08 10.03 5.60
N ASP A 116 9.29 9.85 6.89
CA ASP A 116 8.41 9.03 7.73
C ASP A 116 6.97 9.55 7.72
N ARG A 117 6.78 10.87 7.62
CA ARG A 117 5.45 11.48 7.52
C ARG A 117 4.69 10.98 6.29
N TYR A 118 5.31 10.99 5.12
CA TYR A 118 4.70 10.48 3.88
C TYR A 118 4.36 8.98 3.99
N LEU A 119 5.29 8.19 4.57
CA LEU A 119 5.13 6.75 4.70
C LEU A 119 4.12 6.32 5.77
N LEU A 120 3.83 7.19 6.76
CA LEU A 120 2.92 6.89 7.87
C LEU A 120 1.48 7.37 7.63
N MET A 121 1.24 8.29 6.71
CA MET A 121 -0.07 8.91 6.51
C MET A 121 -1.18 7.89 6.16
N GLU A 122 -0.84 6.83 5.46
CA GLU A 122 -1.78 5.82 4.95
C GLU A 122 -1.57 4.43 5.57
N ASN A 123 -0.92 4.37 6.73
CA ASN A 123 -0.51 3.08 7.29
C ASN A 123 -1.68 2.13 7.62
N HIS A 124 -2.86 2.67 7.94
CA HIS A 124 -4.06 1.87 8.23
C HIS A 124 -4.61 1.14 7.00
N LEU A 125 -4.34 1.62 5.79
CA LEU A 125 -4.75 0.96 4.54
C LEU A 125 -4.09 -0.42 4.39
N SER A 126 -2.95 -0.65 5.04
CA SER A 126 -2.29 -1.96 5.06
C SER A 126 -3.11 -3.06 5.74
N LEU A 127 -4.17 -2.72 6.48
CA LEU A 127 -5.05 -3.70 7.12
C LEU A 127 -5.76 -4.58 6.08
N GLY A 128 -6.19 -3.99 4.96
CA GLY A 128 -6.76 -4.74 3.85
C GLY A 128 -5.79 -5.78 3.29
N ASN A 129 -4.52 -5.40 3.11
CA ASN A 129 -3.47 -6.31 2.67
C ASN A 129 -3.20 -7.44 3.66
N PHE A 130 -3.27 -7.17 4.97
CA PHE A 130 -3.00 -8.16 6.00
C PHE A 130 -4.03 -9.28 6.06
N GLY A 131 -5.30 -8.93 5.99
CA GLY A 131 -6.40 -9.87 6.15
C GLY A 131 -7.07 -10.29 4.85
N GLY A 132 -6.77 -9.63 3.72
CA GLY A 132 -7.47 -9.86 2.45
C GLY A 132 -8.89 -9.27 2.46
N TYR A 133 -9.08 -8.16 3.17
CA TYR A 133 -10.37 -7.49 3.27
C TYR A 133 -10.61 -6.62 2.05
N PRO A 134 -11.79 -6.70 1.41
CA PRO A 134 -12.19 -5.78 0.36
C PRO A 134 -12.37 -4.37 0.94
N SER A 135 -11.90 -3.37 0.22
CA SER A 135 -12.10 -1.98 0.62
C SER A 135 -12.31 -1.06 -0.58
N ILE A 136 -13.06 0.02 -0.36
CA ILE A 136 -13.36 1.03 -1.35
C ILE A 136 -13.18 2.42 -0.74
N THR A 137 -12.64 3.35 -1.50
CA THR A 137 -12.55 4.75 -1.12
C THR A 137 -13.63 5.55 -1.82
N LEU A 138 -14.34 6.37 -1.04
CA LEU A 138 -15.45 7.19 -1.50
C LEU A 138 -15.20 8.66 -1.15
N PRO A 139 -15.61 9.61 -2.00
CA PRO A 139 -15.56 11.02 -1.64
C PRO A 139 -16.52 11.29 -0.48
N CYS A 140 -16.08 12.08 0.51
CA CYS A 140 -16.92 12.40 1.66
C CYS A 140 -17.02 13.91 1.95
N GLY A 141 -16.32 14.74 1.20
CA GLY A 141 -16.36 16.19 1.35
C GLY A 141 -15.14 16.88 0.76
N PHE A 142 -14.96 18.14 1.17
CA PHE A 142 -13.85 18.99 0.73
C PHE A 142 -13.22 19.69 1.93
N VAL A 143 -11.91 19.89 1.88
CA VAL A 143 -11.14 20.72 2.82
C VAL A 143 -10.29 21.66 1.99
N ASP A 144 -10.44 22.96 2.21
CA ASP A 144 -9.75 24.02 1.45
C ASP A 144 -9.87 23.87 -0.08
N GLY A 145 -11.05 23.42 -0.54
CA GLY A 145 -11.34 23.17 -1.96
C GLY A 145 -10.82 21.83 -2.50
N ALA A 146 -9.99 21.11 -1.77
CA ALA A 146 -9.51 19.79 -2.16
C ALA A 146 -10.46 18.68 -1.67
N PRO A 147 -10.75 17.65 -2.49
CA PRO A 147 -11.60 16.56 -2.08
C PRO A 147 -10.91 15.69 -1.02
N ILE A 148 -11.69 15.22 -0.06
CA ILE A 148 -11.28 14.23 0.93
C ILE A 148 -12.13 12.98 0.81
N GLY A 149 -11.58 11.83 1.18
CA GLY A 149 -12.25 10.55 1.08
C GLY A 149 -12.31 9.77 2.38
N VAL A 150 -13.23 8.82 2.40
CA VAL A 150 -13.35 7.80 3.43
C VAL A 150 -13.14 6.42 2.82
N CYS A 151 -12.39 5.59 3.52
CA CYS A 151 -12.16 4.20 3.14
C CYS A 151 -13.11 3.29 3.93
N LEU A 152 -14.00 2.60 3.22
CA LEU A 152 -14.86 1.55 3.76
C LEU A 152 -14.19 0.20 3.55
N THR A 153 -14.05 -0.57 4.62
CA THR A 153 -13.49 -1.92 4.59
C THR A 153 -14.51 -2.91 5.14
N GLY A 154 -14.75 -4.01 4.43
CA GLY A 154 -15.69 -5.06 4.78
C GLY A 154 -15.03 -6.40 5.03
N ARG A 155 -15.86 -7.43 5.29
CA ARG A 155 -15.40 -8.80 5.54
C ARG A 155 -14.78 -9.42 4.28
N ILE A 156 -13.90 -10.36 4.50
CA ILE A 156 -13.25 -11.10 3.41
C ILE A 156 -14.31 -11.77 2.51
N ARG A 157 -14.17 -11.62 1.19
CA ARG A 157 -15.06 -12.14 0.15
C ARG A 157 -16.49 -11.56 0.14
N GLU A 158 -16.72 -10.48 0.88
CA GLU A 158 -18.01 -9.79 0.87
C GLU A 158 -17.96 -8.48 0.05
N ASP A 159 -17.31 -8.53 -1.11
CA ASP A 159 -17.18 -7.38 -2.02
C ASP A 159 -18.54 -6.78 -2.41
N GLY A 160 -19.55 -7.63 -2.64
CA GLY A 160 -20.91 -7.19 -2.94
C GLY A 160 -21.57 -6.39 -1.81
N LEU A 161 -21.33 -6.76 -0.56
CA LEU A 161 -21.80 -6.01 0.59
C LEU A 161 -21.08 -4.67 0.72
N VAL A 162 -19.77 -4.66 0.49
CA VAL A 162 -18.97 -3.41 0.49
C VAL A 162 -19.49 -2.44 -0.56
N LEU A 163 -19.79 -2.90 -1.78
CA LEU A 163 -20.37 -2.08 -2.84
C LEU A 163 -21.76 -1.54 -2.47
N ALA A 164 -22.61 -2.36 -1.88
CA ALA A 164 -23.95 -1.93 -1.45
C ALA A 164 -23.87 -0.87 -0.31
N MET A 165 -22.98 -1.04 0.65
CA MET A 165 -22.74 -0.04 1.69
C MET A 165 -22.15 1.25 1.09
N ALA A 166 -21.25 1.13 0.12
CA ALA A 166 -20.67 2.26 -0.59
C ALA A 166 -21.71 3.10 -1.30
N GLU A 167 -22.68 2.47 -1.99
CA GLU A 167 -23.79 3.17 -2.63
C GLU A 167 -24.61 3.98 -1.62
N ARG A 168 -24.87 3.44 -0.44
CA ARG A 168 -25.56 4.18 0.64
C ARG A 168 -24.75 5.37 1.15
N ILE A 169 -23.42 5.25 1.23
CA ILE A 169 -22.56 6.37 1.64
C ILE A 169 -22.61 7.46 0.56
N GLU A 170 -22.55 7.12 -0.73
CA GLU A 170 -22.65 8.08 -1.81
C GLU A 170 -24.00 8.85 -1.79
N GLU A 171 -25.11 8.15 -1.49
CA GLU A 171 -26.41 8.79 -1.34
C GLU A 171 -26.43 9.80 -0.17
N VAL A 172 -25.84 9.43 0.97
CA VAL A 172 -25.80 10.28 2.16
C VAL A 172 -24.91 11.49 1.95
N THR A 173 -23.75 11.32 1.31
CA THR A 173 -22.81 12.43 1.04
C THR A 173 -23.30 13.36 -0.08
N GLY A 174 -24.17 12.88 -0.97
CA GLY A 174 -24.65 13.65 -2.11
C GLY A 174 -23.58 13.94 -3.18
N LEU A 175 -22.45 13.20 -3.14
CA LEU A 175 -21.31 13.42 -4.03
C LEU A 175 -21.25 12.40 -5.19
N LYS A 176 -22.28 11.58 -5.34
CA LYS A 176 -22.38 10.59 -6.41
C LYS A 176 -22.25 11.24 -7.80
N GLY A 177 -21.32 10.71 -8.60
CA GLY A 177 -21.11 11.17 -9.98
C GLY A 177 -20.33 12.48 -10.10
N GLN A 178 -19.85 13.08 -9.00
CA GLN A 178 -18.93 14.20 -9.09
C GLN A 178 -17.55 13.69 -9.54
N ILE A 179 -17.05 14.26 -10.64
CA ILE A 179 -15.75 13.95 -11.21
C ILE A 179 -14.89 15.19 -11.10
N ALA A 180 -13.62 15.05 -10.77
CA ALA A 180 -12.68 16.17 -10.78
C ALA A 180 -12.69 16.83 -12.16
N GLY A 181 -12.88 18.16 -12.21
CA GLY A 181 -12.82 18.92 -13.45
C GLY A 181 -11.40 18.85 -14.02
N GLY A 182 -11.23 18.09 -15.11
CA GLY A 182 -10.08 18.28 -15.99
C GLY A 182 -10.43 19.40 -16.97
N ASP A 183 -9.44 20.10 -17.49
CA ASP A 183 -9.64 21.01 -18.62
C ASP A 183 -10.38 20.27 -19.73
N GLN A 184 -11.57 20.75 -20.09
CA GLN A 184 -12.38 20.16 -21.17
C GLN A 184 -11.80 20.44 -22.56
N ASP A 185 -10.57 20.96 -22.63
CA ASP A 185 -9.85 21.30 -23.85
C ASP A 185 -8.59 20.43 -24.02
N VAL A 186 -8.77 19.10 -24.22
CA VAL A 186 -7.77 18.24 -24.85
C VAL A 186 -8.47 17.33 -25.85
#